data_e7ebe2b0045195920070f75e85d29a3f
#
_entry.id   e7ebe2b0045195920070f75e85d29a3f
#
_cell.length_a   1.000
_cell.length_b   1.000
_cell.length_c   1.000
_cell.angle_alpha   90.00
_cell.angle_beta   90.00
_cell.angle_gamma   90.00
#
_symmetry.space_group_name_H-M   'P 1'
#
loop_
_entity.id
_entity.type
_entity.pdbx_description
1 polymer ?
#
loop_
_entity_poly.entity_id
_entity_poly.type
_entity_poly.pdbx_seq_one_letter_code
_entity_poly.pdbx_strand_id
1 'polypeptide(L)'
;MDKNKYEAIRLRMERCAEALRRNNFAAECVDSKEEALELVEELIPDGATVAVGGSVTLSEVGVLELLSSGRFNYLDRYAPGLTPEERREVFVKSFGSDFYLCSANAVTENGELYNVDGTGNRVAAMLFGPEKVIVIAGCNKLVKDLDAADERVKAIAAPANAIRLDRNTPCTKTGRCADCRSEGRICANKVVFTRQTMPGRITVILVAEELGY
;
A
#
# COMPACT_ATOMS: atom_id res chain seq x y z
N MET A 1 -5.58 7.57 -21.30
CA MET A 1 -4.29 6.90 -21.70
C MET A 1 -4.41 6.44 -23.14
N ASP A 2 -3.29 6.37 -23.90
CA ASP A 2 -3.27 5.77 -25.25
C ASP A 2 -3.59 4.27 -25.20
N LYS A 3 -4.35 3.76 -26.19
CA LYS A 3 -4.82 2.37 -26.21
C LYS A 3 -3.68 1.34 -26.19
N ASN A 4 -2.60 1.59 -26.94
CA ASN A 4 -1.49 0.63 -27.02
C ASN A 4 -0.68 0.63 -25.71
N LYS A 5 -0.53 1.81 -25.09
CA LYS A 5 0.10 1.93 -23.76
C LYS A 5 -0.74 1.21 -22.69
N TYR A 6 -2.05 1.35 -22.75
CA TYR A 6 -2.97 0.65 -21.84
C TYR A 6 -2.83 -0.87 -21.97
N GLU A 7 -2.87 -1.41 -23.19
CA GLU A 7 -2.73 -2.84 -23.45
C GLU A 7 -1.39 -3.38 -22.93
N ALA A 8 -0.30 -2.65 -23.16
CA ALA A 8 1.01 -3.04 -22.66
C ALA A 8 1.06 -3.06 -21.11
N ILE A 9 0.39 -2.12 -20.46
CA ILE A 9 0.26 -2.11 -18.97
C ILE A 9 -0.54 -3.31 -18.50
N ARG A 10 -1.67 -3.60 -19.13
CA ARG A 10 -2.52 -4.76 -18.78
C ARG A 10 -1.72 -6.07 -18.85
N LEU A 11 -1.01 -6.30 -19.93
CA LEU A 11 -0.16 -7.49 -20.11
C LEU A 11 0.94 -7.60 -19.04
N ARG A 12 1.51 -6.47 -18.60
CA ARG A 12 2.48 -6.45 -17.49
C ARG A 12 1.82 -6.77 -16.16
N MET A 13 0.65 -6.19 -15.89
CA MET A 13 -0.11 -6.45 -14.67
C MET A 13 -0.49 -7.93 -14.57
N GLU A 14 -0.94 -8.55 -15.64
CA GLU A 14 -1.31 -9.96 -15.68
C GLU A 14 -0.13 -10.89 -15.37
N ARG A 15 1.02 -10.64 -15.99
CA ARG A 15 2.26 -11.39 -15.66
C ARG A 15 2.67 -11.21 -14.20
N CYS A 16 2.55 -9.99 -13.67
CA CYS A 16 2.83 -9.69 -12.28
C CYS A 16 1.84 -10.43 -11.35
N ALA A 17 0.54 -10.43 -11.66
CA ALA A 17 -0.47 -11.15 -10.90
C ALA A 17 -0.23 -12.66 -10.88
N GLU A 18 0.18 -13.25 -12.00
CA GLU A 18 0.59 -14.66 -12.08
C GLU A 18 1.81 -14.94 -11.18
N ALA A 19 2.80 -14.02 -11.16
CA ALA A 19 3.97 -14.16 -10.29
C ALA A 19 3.58 -14.05 -8.80
N LEU A 20 2.71 -13.12 -8.44
CA LEU A 20 2.15 -12.99 -7.09
C LEU A 20 1.43 -14.28 -6.65
N ARG A 21 0.59 -14.85 -7.52
CA ARG A 21 -0.11 -16.12 -7.23
C ARG A 21 0.86 -17.28 -7.02
N ARG A 22 1.94 -17.39 -7.79
CA ARG A 22 3.01 -18.38 -7.56
C ARG A 22 3.70 -18.19 -6.20
N ASN A 23 3.70 -16.97 -5.68
CA ASN A 23 4.24 -16.62 -4.37
C ASN A 23 3.18 -16.68 -3.25
N ASN A 24 2.05 -17.35 -3.48
CA ASN A 24 0.94 -17.57 -2.54
C ASN A 24 0.18 -16.28 -2.14
N PHE A 25 0.34 -15.15 -2.85
CA PHE A 25 -0.59 -14.04 -2.74
C PHE A 25 -1.87 -14.35 -3.51
N ALA A 26 -3.01 -13.82 -3.08
CA ALA A 26 -4.12 -13.61 -4.01
C ALA A 26 -3.80 -12.36 -4.84
N ALA A 27 -4.18 -12.34 -6.11
CA ALA A 27 -3.91 -11.18 -6.96
C ALA A 27 -5.02 -11.01 -8.00
N GLU A 28 -5.51 -9.78 -8.14
CA GLU A 28 -6.53 -9.37 -9.10
C GLU A 28 -6.05 -8.16 -9.91
N CYS A 29 -6.47 -8.07 -11.15
CA CYS A 29 -6.21 -6.96 -12.04
C CYS A 29 -7.52 -6.28 -12.40
N VAL A 30 -7.60 -4.97 -12.19
CA VAL A 30 -8.77 -4.14 -12.50
C VAL A 30 -8.36 -2.96 -13.36
N ASP A 31 -9.30 -2.41 -14.11
CA ASP A 31 -9.03 -1.36 -15.08
C ASP A 31 -9.03 0.04 -14.46
N SER A 32 -9.84 0.24 -13.42
CA SER A 32 -10.04 1.54 -12.80
C SER A 32 -10.00 1.48 -11.28
N LYS A 33 -9.86 2.64 -10.66
CA LYS A 33 -9.96 2.78 -9.20
C LYS A 33 -11.37 2.51 -8.68
N GLU A 34 -12.39 2.74 -9.52
CA GLU A 34 -13.79 2.44 -9.23
C GLU A 34 -14.00 0.93 -9.10
N GLU A 35 -13.49 0.14 -10.05
CA GLU A 35 -13.51 -1.32 -9.98
C GLU A 35 -12.71 -1.86 -8.78
N ALA A 36 -11.58 -1.20 -8.44
CA ALA A 36 -10.82 -1.56 -7.25
C ALA A 36 -11.62 -1.32 -5.96
N LEU A 37 -12.41 -0.24 -5.89
CA LEU A 37 -13.29 0.06 -4.76
C LEU A 37 -14.42 -0.97 -4.65
N GLU A 38 -15.09 -1.31 -5.76
CA GLU A 38 -16.13 -2.33 -5.83
C GLU A 38 -15.59 -3.68 -5.32
N LEU A 39 -14.41 -4.08 -5.77
CA LEU A 39 -13.77 -5.32 -5.32
C LEU A 39 -13.44 -5.28 -3.81
N VAL A 40 -12.98 -4.16 -3.27
CA VAL A 40 -12.75 -4.00 -1.83
C VAL A 40 -14.08 -4.15 -1.07
N GLU A 41 -15.16 -3.57 -1.58
CA GLU A 41 -16.49 -3.65 -0.99
C GLU A 41 -17.04 -5.08 -0.97
N GLU A 42 -16.78 -5.87 -2.00
CA GLU A 42 -17.15 -7.29 -2.08
C GLU A 42 -16.33 -8.19 -1.14
N LEU A 43 -15.03 -7.87 -0.99
CA LEU A 43 -14.11 -8.68 -0.17
C LEU A 43 -14.34 -8.54 1.33
N ILE A 44 -14.90 -7.41 1.79
CA ILE A 44 -15.03 -7.11 3.23
C ILE A 44 -16.48 -7.25 3.66
N PRO A 45 -16.81 -8.24 4.50
CA PRO A 45 -18.18 -8.42 4.99
C PRO A 45 -18.61 -7.29 5.92
N ASP A 46 -19.93 -7.06 5.98
CA ASP A 46 -20.54 -6.09 6.90
C ASP A 46 -20.17 -6.40 8.35
N GLY A 47 -19.89 -5.36 9.12
CA GLY A 47 -19.52 -5.47 10.53
C GLY A 47 -18.09 -5.92 10.79
N ALA A 48 -17.29 -6.22 9.74
CA ALA A 48 -15.89 -6.56 9.92
C ALA A 48 -15.11 -5.42 10.59
N THR A 49 -14.15 -5.76 11.41
CA THR A 49 -13.19 -4.81 11.98
C THR A 49 -12.10 -4.53 10.96
N VAL A 50 -11.99 -3.28 10.54
CA VAL A 50 -11.09 -2.86 9.46
C VAL A 50 -10.12 -1.78 9.94
N ALA A 51 -8.86 -1.93 9.60
CA ALA A 51 -7.84 -0.91 9.83
C ALA A 51 -7.09 -0.58 8.54
N VAL A 52 -6.40 0.57 8.52
CA VAL A 52 -5.67 1.01 7.32
C VAL A 52 -4.24 1.48 7.64
N GLY A 53 -3.33 1.26 6.70
CA GLY A 53 -2.05 1.94 6.62
C GLY A 53 -2.20 3.37 6.07
N GLY A 54 -1.19 4.23 6.33
CA GLY A 54 -1.14 5.55 5.69
C GLY A 54 -0.87 5.41 4.20
N SER A 55 -1.83 5.82 3.35
CA SER A 55 -1.75 5.61 1.91
C SER A 55 -2.55 6.66 1.14
N VAL A 56 -1.88 7.34 0.21
CA VAL A 56 -2.55 8.23 -0.77
C VAL A 56 -3.40 7.40 -1.73
N THR A 57 -2.91 6.24 -2.15
CA THR A 57 -3.64 5.31 -3.02
C THR A 57 -5.01 4.94 -2.45
N LEU A 58 -5.11 4.63 -1.15
CA LEU A 58 -6.41 4.30 -0.53
C LEU A 58 -7.38 5.48 -0.55
N SER A 59 -6.85 6.70 -0.37
CA SER A 59 -7.67 7.92 -0.46
C SER A 59 -8.14 8.17 -1.89
N GLU A 60 -7.27 8.02 -2.89
CA GLU A 60 -7.62 8.23 -4.30
C GLU A 60 -8.63 7.20 -4.84
N VAL A 61 -8.60 5.98 -4.31
CA VAL A 61 -9.58 4.91 -4.62
C VAL A 61 -10.94 5.15 -3.93
N GLY A 62 -10.99 5.97 -2.86
CA GLY A 62 -12.23 6.18 -2.09
C GLY A 62 -12.42 5.19 -0.94
N VAL A 63 -11.39 4.41 -0.58
CA VAL A 63 -11.48 3.42 0.51
C VAL A 63 -11.80 4.06 1.85
N LEU A 64 -11.25 5.23 2.15
CA LEU A 64 -11.47 5.89 3.46
C LEU A 64 -12.93 6.32 3.62
N GLU A 65 -13.55 6.81 2.55
CA GLU A 65 -14.96 7.17 2.50
C GLU A 65 -15.86 5.94 2.67
N LEU A 66 -15.53 4.84 1.98
CA LEU A 66 -16.23 3.56 2.12
C LEU A 66 -16.18 3.06 3.57
N LEU A 67 -15.02 3.07 4.22
CA LEU A 67 -14.87 2.60 5.59
C LEU A 67 -15.60 3.50 6.61
N SER A 68 -15.77 4.77 6.30
CA SER A 68 -16.49 5.75 7.14
C SER A 68 -18.01 5.71 6.96
N SER A 69 -18.55 4.86 6.08
CA SER A 69 -19.98 4.74 5.81
C SER A 69 -20.83 4.22 6.97
N GLY A 70 -20.20 3.66 8.00
CA GLY A 70 -20.87 2.99 9.13
C GLY A 70 -21.18 1.50 8.89
N ARG A 71 -20.82 0.97 7.73
CA ARG A 71 -20.96 -0.46 7.39
C ARG A 71 -19.97 -1.35 8.16
N PHE A 72 -18.81 -0.81 8.51
CA PHE A 72 -17.68 -1.51 9.11
C PHE A 72 -17.36 -1.00 10.51
N ASN A 73 -16.71 -1.84 11.34
CA ASN A 73 -16.07 -1.40 12.57
C ASN A 73 -14.69 -0.83 12.22
N TYR A 74 -14.66 0.43 11.76
CA TYR A 74 -13.46 1.08 11.27
C TYR A 74 -12.58 1.60 12.40
N LEU A 75 -11.35 1.09 12.52
CA LEU A 75 -10.31 1.60 13.42
C LEU A 75 -9.64 2.83 12.78
N ASP A 76 -10.30 3.98 12.89
CA ASP A 76 -9.90 5.20 12.18
C ASP A 76 -8.68 5.87 12.82
N ARG A 77 -7.53 5.76 12.17
CA ARG A 77 -6.29 6.45 12.52
C ARG A 77 -6.28 7.95 12.17
N TYR A 78 -7.23 8.41 11.38
CA TYR A 78 -7.36 9.79 10.91
C TYR A 78 -8.46 10.56 11.66
N ALA A 79 -9.13 9.94 12.63
CA ALA A 79 -10.16 10.59 13.41
C ALA A 79 -9.66 11.93 13.98
N PRO A 80 -10.45 12.99 13.86
CA PRO A 80 -10.03 14.32 14.30
C PRO A 80 -9.80 14.34 15.82
N GLY A 81 -8.76 15.05 16.25
CA GLY A 81 -8.45 15.22 17.68
C GLY A 81 -7.66 14.09 18.34
N LEU A 82 -7.31 13.01 17.62
CA LEU A 82 -6.47 11.95 18.19
C LEU A 82 -5.12 12.47 18.65
N THR A 83 -4.79 12.23 19.92
CA THR A 83 -3.44 12.41 20.46
C THR A 83 -2.47 11.40 19.83
N PRO A 84 -1.14 11.62 19.92
CA PRO A 84 -0.16 10.64 19.47
C PRO A 84 -0.32 9.26 20.16
N GLU A 85 -0.69 9.25 21.43
CA GLU A 85 -0.92 8.05 22.24
C GLU A 85 -2.14 7.27 21.77
N GLU A 86 -3.28 7.94 21.57
CA GLU A 86 -4.50 7.34 21.03
C GLU A 86 -4.28 6.80 19.62
N ARG A 87 -3.54 7.55 18.77
CA ARG A 87 -3.18 7.05 17.43
C ARG A 87 -2.31 5.80 17.50
N ARG A 88 -1.38 5.74 18.47
CA ARG A 88 -0.59 4.53 18.72
C ARG A 88 -1.46 3.36 19.14
N GLU A 89 -2.48 3.59 19.98
CA GLU A 89 -3.44 2.55 20.34
C GLU A 89 -4.18 2.00 19.12
N VAL A 90 -4.63 2.87 18.19
CA VAL A 90 -5.23 2.43 16.92
C VAL A 90 -4.27 1.53 16.15
N PHE A 91 -2.98 1.86 16.07
CA PHE A 91 -1.98 1.00 15.42
C PHE A 91 -1.82 -0.36 16.11
N VAL A 92 -1.87 -0.40 17.43
CA VAL A 92 -1.80 -1.66 18.19
C VAL A 92 -3.08 -2.48 18.00
N LYS A 93 -4.25 -1.84 18.09
CA LYS A 93 -5.55 -2.50 17.86
C LYS A 93 -5.68 -3.06 16.44
N SER A 94 -5.04 -2.44 15.44
CA SER A 94 -5.07 -2.93 14.06
C SER A 94 -4.47 -4.32 13.86
N PHE A 95 -3.62 -4.80 14.78
CA PHE A 95 -3.13 -6.18 14.74
C PHE A 95 -4.22 -7.24 15.00
N GLY A 96 -5.31 -6.88 15.65
CA GLY A 96 -6.46 -7.75 15.88
C GLY A 96 -7.63 -7.49 14.92
N SER A 97 -7.43 -6.74 13.84
CA SER A 97 -8.48 -6.50 12.85
C SER A 97 -8.69 -7.70 11.94
N ASP A 98 -9.91 -7.85 11.43
CA ASP A 98 -10.24 -8.86 10.42
C ASP A 98 -9.57 -8.51 9.09
N PHE A 99 -9.58 -7.22 8.74
CA PHE A 99 -8.97 -6.71 7.50
C PHE A 99 -8.03 -5.53 7.76
N TYR A 100 -6.91 -5.52 7.04
CA TYR A 100 -5.98 -4.40 7.01
C TYR A 100 -5.74 -3.96 5.57
N LEU A 101 -6.04 -2.70 5.26
CA LEU A 101 -5.85 -2.16 3.92
C LEU A 101 -4.63 -1.24 3.84
N CYS A 102 -3.86 -1.39 2.79
CA CYS A 102 -2.69 -0.55 2.55
C CYS A 102 -2.33 -0.51 1.06
N SER A 103 -1.20 0.11 0.77
CA SER A 103 -0.55 0.02 -0.54
C SER A 103 0.90 -0.42 -0.36
N ALA A 104 1.55 -0.84 -1.44
CA ALA A 104 2.99 -1.06 -1.50
C ALA A 104 3.71 0.16 -2.09
N ASN A 105 5.02 0.29 -1.82
CA ASN A 105 5.84 1.29 -2.49
C ASN A 105 6.26 0.85 -3.89
N ALA A 106 6.40 -0.46 -4.11
CA ALA A 106 6.53 -1.06 -5.43
C ALA A 106 6.07 -2.52 -5.40
N VAL A 107 5.69 -3.04 -6.57
CA VAL A 107 5.38 -4.45 -6.83
C VAL A 107 6.28 -4.89 -7.97
N THR A 108 7.07 -5.94 -7.77
CA THR A 108 7.99 -6.43 -8.82
C THR A 108 7.28 -7.37 -9.79
N GLU A 109 7.77 -7.44 -11.02
CA GLU A 109 7.28 -8.44 -12.01
C GLU A 109 7.59 -9.89 -11.60
N ASN A 110 8.45 -10.09 -10.58
CA ASN A 110 8.69 -11.39 -9.92
C ASN A 110 7.63 -11.73 -8.86
N GLY A 111 6.68 -10.84 -8.59
CA GLY A 111 5.62 -11.04 -7.61
C GLY A 111 6.06 -10.82 -6.16
N GLU A 112 6.84 -9.78 -5.93
CA GLU A 112 7.30 -9.36 -4.61
C GLU A 112 6.72 -7.99 -4.25
N LEU A 113 6.39 -7.77 -2.97
CA LEU A 113 5.96 -6.46 -2.47
C LEU A 113 7.12 -5.77 -1.77
N TYR A 114 7.56 -4.63 -2.29
CA TYR A 114 8.61 -3.81 -1.70
C TYR A 114 8.00 -2.66 -0.90
N ASN A 115 8.36 -2.56 0.38
CA ASN A 115 7.80 -1.59 1.30
C ASN A 115 8.88 -0.86 2.09
N VAL A 116 8.70 0.46 2.22
CA VAL A 116 9.58 1.31 3.03
C VAL A 116 8.73 2.10 4.02
N ASP A 117 9.06 1.98 5.31
CA ASP A 117 8.32 2.61 6.41
C ASP A 117 9.22 3.44 7.31
N GLY A 118 8.62 4.40 8.02
CA GLY A 118 9.25 5.16 9.08
C GLY A 118 9.21 4.40 10.41
N THR A 119 8.06 4.35 11.03
CA THR A 119 7.87 3.67 12.35
C THR A 119 7.66 2.16 12.23
N GLY A 120 7.38 1.65 11.02
CA GLY A 120 7.17 0.23 10.78
C GLY A 120 5.76 -0.28 11.08
N ASN A 121 4.82 0.59 11.48
CA ASN A 121 3.47 0.18 11.86
C ASN A 121 2.69 -0.48 10.72
N ARG A 122 2.83 0.01 9.47
CA ARG A 122 2.19 -0.59 8.31
C ARG A 122 2.76 -1.98 8.01
N VAL A 123 4.08 -2.08 7.87
CA VAL A 123 4.71 -3.36 7.52
C VAL A 123 4.56 -4.40 8.62
N ALA A 124 4.52 -4.00 9.90
CA ALA A 124 4.25 -4.89 11.01
C ALA A 124 2.85 -5.53 10.90
N ALA A 125 1.80 -4.74 10.60
CA ALA A 125 0.45 -5.25 10.36
C ALA A 125 0.35 -6.11 9.10
N MET A 126 1.13 -5.81 8.05
CA MET A 126 1.23 -6.66 6.86
C MET A 126 1.93 -7.99 7.17
N LEU A 127 2.99 -7.99 8.00
CA LEU A 127 3.75 -9.18 8.38
C LEU A 127 2.93 -10.12 9.26
N PHE A 128 2.27 -9.56 10.29
CA PHE A 128 1.55 -10.34 11.28
C PHE A 128 0.40 -9.53 11.89
N GLY A 129 -0.64 -10.21 12.34
CA GLY A 129 -1.77 -9.64 13.08
C GLY A 129 -3.08 -9.81 12.33
N PRO A 130 -3.48 -8.90 11.43
CA PRO A 130 -4.75 -8.98 10.71
C PRO A 130 -4.96 -10.32 9.98
N GLU A 131 -6.19 -10.83 9.99
CA GLU A 131 -6.51 -12.10 9.32
C GLU A 131 -6.33 -12.00 7.80
N LYS A 132 -6.72 -10.86 7.24
CA LYS A 132 -6.60 -10.55 5.82
C LYS A 132 -5.92 -9.19 5.61
N VAL A 133 -5.11 -9.09 4.56
CA VAL A 133 -4.50 -7.84 4.13
C VAL A 133 -4.85 -7.58 2.68
N ILE A 134 -5.36 -6.40 2.38
CA ILE A 134 -5.62 -5.95 1.00
C ILE A 134 -4.61 -4.87 0.65
N VAL A 135 -3.84 -5.11 -0.42
CA VAL A 135 -2.83 -4.18 -0.95
C VAL A 135 -3.31 -3.66 -2.29
N ILE A 136 -3.58 -2.37 -2.40
CA ILE A 136 -3.97 -1.74 -3.68
C ILE A 136 -2.74 -1.03 -4.26
N ALA A 137 -2.44 -1.31 -5.52
CA ALA A 137 -1.29 -0.72 -6.21
C ALA A 137 -1.64 -0.31 -7.64
N GLY A 138 -1.47 0.98 -7.96
CA GLY A 138 -1.57 1.48 -9.33
C GLY A 138 -0.43 0.98 -10.22
N CYS A 139 -0.63 1.00 -11.52
CA CYS A 139 0.34 0.54 -12.53
C CYS A 139 1.68 1.30 -12.47
N ASN A 140 1.69 2.53 -11.95
CA ASN A 140 2.89 3.32 -11.68
C ASN A 140 3.83 2.70 -10.63
N LYS A 141 3.36 1.70 -9.88
CA LYS A 141 4.16 0.99 -8.85
C LYS A 141 4.74 -0.34 -9.34
N LEU A 142 4.39 -0.76 -10.56
CA LEU A 142 4.97 -1.95 -11.17
C LEU A 142 6.41 -1.67 -11.60
N VAL A 143 7.34 -2.51 -11.14
CA VAL A 143 8.76 -2.42 -11.45
C VAL A 143 9.30 -3.79 -11.85
N LYS A 144 10.44 -3.80 -12.53
CA LYS A 144 11.06 -5.02 -13.03
C LYS A 144 11.49 -5.97 -11.90
N ASP A 145 12.22 -5.43 -10.91
CA ASP A 145 12.90 -6.19 -9.86
C ASP A 145 13.09 -5.33 -8.59
N LEU A 146 13.75 -5.88 -7.58
CA LEU A 146 13.99 -5.21 -6.30
C LEU A 146 14.93 -4.00 -6.43
N ASP A 147 15.89 -4.00 -7.35
CA ASP A 147 16.77 -2.85 -7.59
C ASP A 147 15.96 -1.68 -8.16
N ALA A 148 15.08 -1.96 -9.12
CA ALA A 148 14.16 -0.97 -9.66
C ALA A 148 13.14 -0.49 -8.61
N ALA A 149 12.75 -1.34 -7.66
CA ALA A 149 11.90 -0.96 -6.54
C ALA A 149 12.61 0.04 -5.59
N ASP A 150 13.86 -0.24 -5.24
CA ASP A 150 14.66 0.67 -4.40
C ASP A 150 14.89 2.02 -5.09
N GLU A 151 15.22 2.01 -6.39
CA GLU A 151 15.40 3.25 -7.16
C GLU A 151 14.09 4.04 -7.27
N ARG A 152 12.94 3.38 -7.52
CA ARG A 152 11.64 4.04 -7.52
C ARG A 152 11.34 4.73 -6.19
N VAL A 153 11.63 4.07 -5.08
CA VAL A 153 11.44 4.68 -3.76
C VAL A 153 12.32 5.91 -3.58
N LYS A 154 13.58 5.84 -3.98
CA LYS A 154 14.53 6.95 -3.86
C LYS A 154 14.23 8.12 -4.79
N ALA A 155 13.75 7.81 -6.01
CA ALA A 155 13.48 8.82 -7.02
C ALA A 155 12.10 9.48 -6.83
N ILE A 156 11.09 8.73 -6.37
CA ILE A 156 9.68 9.18 -6.39
C ILE A 156 9.03 9.08 -5.01
N ALA A 157 8.87 7.86 -4.47
CA ALA A 157 7.95 7.64 -3.36
C ALA A 157 8.41 8.30 -2.05
N ALA A 158 9.70 8.19 -1.70
CA ALA A 158 10.21 8.77 -0.46
C ALA A 158 10.24 10.31 -0.50
N PRO A 159 10.74 10.99 -1.56
CA PRO A 159 10.66 12.43 -1.67
C PRO A 159 9.24 12.97 -1.63
N ALA A 160 8.34 12.42 -2.43
CA ALA A 160 6.94 12.84 -2.49
C ALA A 160 6.24 12.69 -1.13
N ASN A 161 6.43 11.55 -0.46
CA ASN A 161 5.83 11.32 0.85
C ASN A 161 6.46 12.20 1.95
N ALA A 162 7.76 12.49 1.89
CA ALA A 162 8.42 13.39 2.82
C ALA A 162 7.88 14.82 2.69
N ILE A 163 7.64 15.30 1.46
CA ILE A 163 6.99 16.59 1.18
C ILE A 163 5.57 16.60 1.75
N ARG A 164 4.76 15.57 1.45
CA ARG A 164 3.38 15.46 1.94
C ARG A 164 3.29 15.50 3.47
N LEU A 165 4.28 14.93 4.15
CA LEU A 165 4.34 14.87 5.62
C LEU A 165 5.09 16.05 6.25
N ASP A 166 5.42 17.08 5.46
CA ASP A 166 6.16 18.27 5.90
C ASP A 166 7.45 17.91 6.68
N ARG A 167 8.26 17.00 6.13
CA ARG A 167 9.48 16.56 6.79
C ARG A 167 10.68 17.43 6.43
N ASN A 168 11.47 17.81 7.44
CA ASN A 168 12.73 18.51 7.20
C ASN A 168 13.84 17.51 6.84
N THR A 169 13.88 17.12 5.57
CA THR A 169 14.88 16.17 5.03
C THR A 169 15.46 16.70 3.72
N PRO A 170 16.68 16.31 3.31
CA PRO A 170 17.27 16.80 2.05
C PRO A 170 16.38 16.56 0.83
N CYS A 171 15.69 15.41 0.75
CA CYS A 171 14.87 15.06 -0.39
C CYS A 171 13.64 15.97 -0.59
N THR A 172 13.14 16.66 0.45
CA THR A 172 12.05 17.64 0.30
C THR A 172 12.52 18.92 -0.42
N LYS A 173 13.83 19.15 -0.46
CA LYS A 173 14.44 20.32 -1.11
C LYS A 173 14.99 19.98 -2.50
N THR A 174 15.51 18.77 -2.66
CA THR A 174 16.19 18.34 -3.89
C THR A 174 15.33 17.49 -4.82
N GLY A 175 14.17 17.00 -4.35
CA GLY A 175 13.31 16.07 -5.07
C GLY A 175 13.88 14.64 -5.19
N ARG A 176 15.06 14.37 -4.61
CA ARG A 176 15.73 13.07 -4.71
C ARG A 176 16.30 12.63 -3.36
N CYS A 177 16.27 11.32 -3.11
CA CYS A 177 16.85 10.74 -1.90
C CYS A 177 18.38 10.93 -1.87
N ALA A 178 18.86 11.39 -0.72
CA ALA A 178 20.29 11.55 -0.43
C ALA A 178 20.78 10.53 0.62
N ASP A 179 20.01 9.49 0.88
CA ASP A 179 20.24 8.49 1.94
C ASP A 179 20.62 9.12 3.30
N CYS A 180 19.90 10.15 3.68
CA CYS A 180 20.17 10.99 4.84
C CYS A 180 20.00 10.24 6.18
N ARG A 181 20.59 10.81 7.24
CA ARG A 181 20.38 10.41 8.64
C ARG A 181 19.59 11.45 9.43
N SER A 182 18.73 12.23 8.74
CA SER A 182 17.94 13.27 9.36
C SER A 182 16.93 12.68 10.36
N GLU A 183 16.68 13.37 11.47
CA GLU A 183 15.67 12.97 12.46
C GLU A 183 14.27 12.85 11.86
N GLY A 184 13.93 13.70 10.88
CA GLY A 184 12.67 13.64 10.13
C GLY A 184 12.57 12.52 9.10
N ARG A 185 13.57 11.62 8.99
CA ARG A 185 13.59 10.53 8.01
C ARG A 185 12.39 9.60 8.19
N ILE A 186 11.68 9.31 7.08
CA ILE A 186 10.51 8.42 7.04
C ILE A 186 10.79 7.10 6.30
N CYS A 187 11.99 6.90 5.79
CA CYS A 187 12.43 5.71 5.05
C CYS A 187 13.44 4.90 5.89
N ALA A 188 13.01 4.48 7.10
CA ALA A 188 13.90 3.85 8.07
C ALA A 188 13.94 2.32 7.94
N ASN A 189 12.82 1.71 7.55
CA ASN A 189 12.68 0.25 7.47
C ASN A 189 12.37 -0.17 6.05
N LYS A 190 13.10 -1.16 5.52
CA LYS A 190 12.82 -1.79 4.22
C LYS A 190 12.35 -3.22 4.47
N VAL A 191 11.20 -3.58 3.91
CA VAL A 191 10.59 -4.91 4.06
C VAL A 191 10.16 -5.42 2.69
N VAL A 192 10.62 -6.60 2.35
CA VAL A 192 10.25 -7.29 1.11
C VAL A 192 9.43 -8.53 1.47
N PHE A 193 8.24 -8.63 0.87
CA PHE A 193 7.44 -9.84 0.95
C PHE A 193 7.67 -10.63 -0.32
N THR A 194 8.45 -11.70 -0.22
CA THR A 194 8.81 -12.54 -1.36
C THR A 194 7.81 -13.66 -1.58
N ARG A 195 7.17 -14.14 -0.51
CA ARG A 195 6.20 -15.23 -0.54
C ARG A 195 5.33 -15.21 0.72
N GLN A 196 4.09 -15.68 0.61
CA GLN A 196 3.23 -15.91 1.76
C GLN A 196 3.28 -17.38 2.20
N THR A 197 3.41 -17.62 3.51
CA THR A 197 3.28 -18.98 4.10
C THR A 197 1.82 -19.40 4.19
N MET A 198 0.91 -18.43 4.38
CA MET A 198 -0.55 -18.62 4.39
C MET A 198 -1.12 -18.17 3.05
N PRO A 199 -1.46 -19.07 2.12
CA PRO A 199 -1.98 -18.71 0.82
C PRO A 199 -3.22 -17.81 0.92
N GLY A 200 -3.25 -16.73 0.14
CA GLY A 200 -4.39 -15.81 0.07
C GLY A 200 -4.65 -14.98 1.34
N ARG A 201 -3.72 -14.93 2.31
CA ARG A 201 -3.82 -13.98 3.42
C ARG A 201 -3.66 -12.54 2.93
N ILE A 202 -2.74 -12.31 2.00
CA ILE A 202 -2.56 -11.00 1.36
C ILE A 202 -3.15 -11.08 -0.04
N THR A 203 -4.13 -10.21 -0.33
CA THR A 203 -4.70 -9.96 -1.65
C THR A 203 -4.10 -8.70 -2.22
N VAL A 204 -3.56 -8.76 -3.43
CA VAL A 204 -3.00 -7.62 -4.16
C VAL A 204 -3.95 -7.25 -5.30
N ILE A 205 -4.46 -6.03 -5.29
CA ILE A 205 -5.29 -5.46 -6.36
C ILE A 205 -4.41 -4.54 -7.18
N LEU A 206 -4.10 -4.95 -8.42
CA LEU A 206 -3.36 -4.15 -9.39
C LEU A 206 -4.36 -3.34 -10.23
N VAL A 207 -4.15 -2.03 -10.29
CA VAL A 207 -5.06 -1.10 -10.99
C VAL A 207 -4.35 -0.51 -12.21
N ALA A 208 -5.01 -0.52 -13.38
CA ALA A 208 -4.44 0.01 -14.63
C ALA A 208 -4.38 1.55 -14.69
N GLU A 209 -4.45 2.21 -13.54
CA GLU A 209 -4.29 3.65 -13.36
C GLU A 209 -3.08 3.97 -12.48
N GLU A 210 -2.55 5.19 -12.62
CA GLU A 210 -1.53 5.71 -11.72
C GLU A 210 -2.17 6.16 -10.42
N LEU A 211 -1.80 5.54 -9.29
CA LEU A 211 -2.37 5.80 -7.98
C LEU A 211 -1.28 6.00 -6.92
N GLY A 212 -1.35 7.12 -6.23
CA GLY A 212 -0.39 7.53 -5.21
C GLY A 212 1.05 7.58 -5.75
N TYR A 213 2.04 7.39 -4.86
CA TYR A 213 3.47 7.43 -5.21
C TYR A 213 4.27 6.35 -4.48
#